data_4060cc1521f2628683f98976d9795dcd
#
_entry.id   4060cc1521f2628683f98976d9795dcd
#
_cell.length_a   1.000
_cell.length_b   1.000
_cell.length_c   1.000
_cell.angle_alpha   90.00
_cell.angle_beta   90.00
_cell.angle_gamma   90.00
#
_symmetry.space_group_name_H-M   'P 1'
#
loop_
_entity.id
_entity.type
_entity.pdbx_description
1 polymer ?
#
loop_
_entity_poly.entity_id
_entity_poly.type
_entity_poly.pdbx_seq_one_letter_code
_entity_poly.pdbx_strand_id
1 'polypeptide(L)'
;MTILAVAAGFAADLAFGDPRWLPHPVVAMGRAITWAEGRLRRAFPQTPAGTRAAGLVLAVALPLACGLLTWGILHLCGMVHPGLRFVAEAWASYQILAACELRRQSLAVAHAFSKGGLVAAREAVGLIVGRDTSVLDEQGVARAAVETVAENASDGVTAPLFYLMIGGAPLGMAYKAVNTLDSMVGYKNERYIDFGCASARLDDAVNWIPSRLSALLMIAVCPIVGLDARGAARIWRRDRRRHASPNAAQTESACAGALGLRLAGPAVYFGKLVEKPTIGDASREIEWGDIARATRLMLAASVCALVVFGAARAAVVLAVGAMA
;
A
#
# COMPACT_ATOMS: atom_id res chain seq x y z
N MET A 1 -10.40 -0.24 -23.34
CA MET A 1 -11.13 -1.15 -22.42
C MET A 1 -10.51 -1.15 -21.02
N THR A 2 -9.19 -1.28 -20.86
CA THR A 2 -8.53 -1.37 -19.54
C THR A 2 -8.84 -0.18 -18.62
N ILE A 3 -8.82 1.08 -19.09
CA ILE A 3 -9.16 2.25 -18.24
C ILE A 3 -10.55 2.09 -17.60
N LEU A 4 -11.55 1.69 -18.39
CA LEU A 4 -12.92 1.49 -17.90
C LEU A 4 -13.02 0.30 -16.95
N ALA A 5 -12.28 -0.78 -17.21
CA ALA A 5 -12.24 -1.95 -16.31
C ALA A 5 -11.61 -1.60 -14.96
N VAL A 6 -10.49 -0.85 -14.95
CA VAL A 6 -9.84 -0.36 -13.72
C VAL A 6 -10.75 0.62 -12.97
N ALA A 7 -11.42 1.54 -13.67
CA ALA A 7 -12.38 2.45 -13.06
C ALA A 7 -13.58 1.71 -12.43
N ALA A 8 -14.10 0.69 -13.11
CA ALA A 8 -15.16 -0.18 -12.57
C ALA A 8 -14.67 -0.96 -11.34
N GLY A 9 -13.45 -1.51 -11.38
CA GLY A 9 -12.82 -2.19 -10.24
C GLY A 9 -12.61 -1.25 -9.04
N PHE A 10 -12.15 -0.01 -9.28
CA PHE A 10 -12.01 0.99 -8.22
C PHE A 10 -13.36 1.39 -7.61
N ALA A 11 -14.38 1.58 -8.43
CA ALA A 11 -15.73 1.86 -7.94
C ALA A 11 -16.28 0.69 -7.11
N ALA A 12 -16.01 -0.56 -7.53
CA ALA A 12 -16.38 -1.75 -6.77
C ALA A 12 -15.64 -1.84 -5.43
N ASP A 13 -14.33 -1.52 -5.36
CA ASP A 13 -13.58 -1.44 -4.11
C ASP A 13 -14.20 -0.41 -3.15
N LEU A 14 -14.51 0.79 -3.63
CA LEU A 14 -15.13 1.82 -2.82
C LEU A 14 -16.54 1.44 -2.30
N ALA A 15 -17.29 0.65 -3.08
CA ALA A 15 -18.65 0.25 -2.75
C ALA A 15 -18.72 -0.95 -1.81
N PHE A 16 -17.90 -1.97 -2.04
CA PHE A 16 -18.01 -3.27 -1.38
C PHE A 16 -16.87 -3.53 -0.39
N GLY A 17 -15.69 -2.94 -0.57
CA GLY A 17 -14.48 -3.27 0.20
C GLY A 17 -14.10 -4.74 0.05
N ASP A 18 -13.52 -5.34 1.10
CA ASP A 18 -13.08 -6.74 1.11
C ASP A 18 -13.99 -7.60 2.01
N PRO A 19 -15.11 -8.16 1.51
CA PRO A 19 -15.98 -9.01 2.30
C PRO A 19 -15.25 -10.29 2.72
N ARG A 20 -15.30 -10.65 4.00
CA ARG A 20 -14.56 -11.80 4.57
C ARG A 20 -14.92 -13.17 3.96
N TRP A 21 -16.11 -13.29 3.36
CA TRP A 21 -16.56 -14.51 2.69
C TRP A 21 -15.98 -14.69 1.28
N LEU A 22 -15.43 -13.61 0.71
CA LEU A 22 -14.87 -13.62 -0.63
C LEU A 22 -13.42 -14.10 -0.60
N PRO A 23 -13.05 -15.13 -1.38
CA PRO A 23 -11.66 -15.53 -1.52
C PRO A 23 -10.81 -14.36 -2.06
N HIS A 24 -9.77 -13.98 -1.32
CA HIS A 24 -8.91 -12.86 -1.69
C HIS A 24 -7.55 -13.35 -2.19
N PRO A 25 -7.02 -12.85 -3.33
CA PRO A 25 -5.75 -13.31 -3.89
C PRO A 25 -4.56 -13.13 -2.94
N VAL A 26 -4.56 -12.10 -2.10
CA VAL A 26 -3.52 -11.89 -1.07
C VAL A 26 -3.42 -13.06 -0.10
N VAL A 27 -4.55 -13.68 0.26
CA VAL A 27 -4.54 -14.88 1.14
C VAL A 27 -3.90 -16.07 0.42
N ALA A 28 -4.19 -16.25 -0.88
CA ALA A 28 -3.55 -17.28 -1.69
C ALA A 28 -2.05 -17.02 -1.85
N MET A 29 -1.66 -15.76 -2.11
CA MET A 29 -0.25 -15.35 -2.15
C MET A 29 0.44 -15.64 -0.81
N GLY A 30 -0.17 -15.28 0.33
CA GLY A 30 0.39 -15.53 1.66
C GLY A 30 0.65 -17.02 1.91
N ARG A 31 -0.30 -17.90 1.53
CA ARG A 31 -0.13 -19.36 1.61
C ARG A 31 0.99 -19.84 0.70
N ALA A 32 1.07 -19.32 -0.52
CA ALA A 32 2.13 -19.65 -1.47
C ALA A 32 3.51 -19.21 -0.96
N ILE A 33 3.63 -18.02 -0.36
CA ILE A 33 4.86 -17.51 0.27
C ILE A 33 5.31 -18.45 1.38
N THR A 34 4.41 -18.79 2.32
CA THR A 34 4.73 -19.67 3.46
C THR A 34 5.15 -21.07 2.99
N TRP A 35 4.46 -21.63 2.00
CA TRP A 35 4.81 -22.92 1.41
C TRP A 35 6.17 -22.88 0.70
N ALA A 36 6.38 -21.86 -0.14
CA ALA A 36 7.62 -21.70 -0.91
C ALA A 36 8.82 -21.40 0.00
N GLU A 37 8.66 -20.55 1.04
CA GLU A 37 9.70 -20.32 2.04
C GLU A 37 10.18 -21.65 2.63
N GLY A 38 9.25 -22.50 3.08
CA GLY A 38 9.61 -23.79 3.68
C GLY A 38 10.32 -24.75 2.71
N ARG A 39 10.00 -24.71 1.41
CA ARG A 39 10.65 -25.52 0.39
C ARG A 39 12.03 -24.97 0.00
N LEU A 40 12.11 -23.66 -0.24
CA LEU A 40 13.35 -23.01 -0.66
C LEU A 40 14.41 -23.04 0.43
N ARG A 41 14.04 -22.83 1.70
CA ARG A 41 14.98 -22.96 2.83
C ARG A 41 15.56 -24.37 2.98
N ARG A 42 14.87 -25.42 2.53
CA ARG A 42 15.39 -26.80 2.51
C ARG A 42 16.23 -27.09 1.26
N ALA A 43 15.91 -26.46 0.14
CA ALA A 43 16.59 -26.70 -1.13
C ALA A 43 17.93 -25.95 -1.26
N PHE A 44 18.11 -24.84 -0.54
CA PHE A 44 19.31 -24.02 -0.60
C PHE A 44 20.20 -24.23 0.64
N PRO A 45 21.53 -24.03 0.53
CA PRO A 45 22.45 -24.10 1.66
C PRO A 45 22.04 -23.16 2.79
N GLN A 46 22.18 -23.63 4.04
CA GLN A 46 21.85 -22.83 5.25
C GLN A 46 22.99 -21.84 5.61
N THR A 47 23.45 -21.12 4.59
CA THR A 47 24.43 -20.03 4.71
C THR A 47 23.74 -18.69 4.39
N PRO A 48 24.25 -17.55 4.83
CA PRO A 48 23.68 -16.24 4.45
C PRO A 48 23.52 -16.07 2.93
N ALA A 49 24.49 -16.51 2.13
CA ALA A 49 24.43 -16.44 0.67
C ALA A 49 23.35 -17.37 0.09
N GLY A 50 23.26 -18.63 0.57
CA GLY A 50 22.23 -19.57 0.14
C GLY A 50 20.83 -19.11 0.51
N THR A 51 20.66 -18.57 1.71
CA THR A 51 19.39 -18.00 2.17
C THR A 51 18.97 -16.78 1.34
N ARG A 52 19.92 -15.90 0.96
CA ARG A 52 19.66 -14.77 0.04
C ARG A 52 19.25 -15.25 -1.36
N ALA A 53 19.92 -16.29 -1.87
CA ALA A 53 19.57 -16.88 -3.17
C ALA A 53 18.17 -17.49 -3.15
N ALA A 54 17.79 -18.20 -2.09
CA ALA A 54 16.44 -18.72 -1.89
C ALA A 54 15.38 -17.60 -1.87
N GLY A 55 15.65 -16.52 -1.14
CA GLY A 55 14.79 -15.34 -1.09
C GLY A 55 14.68 -14.62 -2.43
N LEU A 56 15.76 -14.52 -3.19
CA LEU A 56 15.76 -13.93 -4.53
C LEU A 56 14.89 -14.75 -5.51
N VAL A 57 14.98 -16.08 -5.46
CA VAL A 57 14.12 -16.95 -6.28
C VAL A 57 12.65 -16.68 -5.97
N LEU A 58 12.28 -16.58 -4.70
CA LEU A 58 10.89 -16.28 -4.31
C LEU A 58 10.46 -14.88 -4.75
N ALA A 59 11.32 -13.87 -4.54
CA ALA A 59 11.05 -12.49 -4.88
C ALA A 59 10.80 -12.26 -6.38
N VAL A 60 11.38 -13.11 -7.24
CA VAL A 60 11.17 -13.05 -8.69
C VAL A 60 10.04 -13.98 -9.13
N ALA A 61 10.03 -15.22 -8.65
CA ALA A 61 9.10 -16.24 -9.13
C ALA A 61 7.63 -15.92 -8.80
N LEU A 62 7.33 -15.43 -7.60
CA LEU A 62 5.95 -15.20 -7.19
C LEU A 62 5.28 -14.05 -7.96
N PRO A 63 5.89 -12.85 -8.10
CA PRO A 63 5.30 -11.78 -8.90
C PRO A 63 5.13 -12.16 -10.37
N LEU A 64 6.10 -12.84 -10.96
CA LEU A 64 6.01 -13.34 -12.33
C LEU A 64 4.86 -14.35 -12.47
N ALA A 65 4.75 -15.31 -11.57
CA ALA A 65 3.69 -16.32 -11.60
C ALA A 65 2.30 -15.65 -11.46
N CYS A 66 2.14 -14.70 -10.53
CA CYS A 66 0.88 -13.96 -10.34
C CYS A 66 0.51 -13.14 -11.59
N GLY A 67 1.48 -12.43 -12.18
CA GLY A 67 1.27 -11.66 -13.39
C GLY A 67 0.91 -12.53 -14.60
N LEU A 68 1.67 -13.60 -14.84
CA LEU A 68 1.44 -14.53 -15.95
C LEU A 68 0.12 -15.29 -15.80
N LEU A 69 -0.22 -15.73 -14.59
CA LEU A 69 -1.52 -16.39 -14.33
C LEU A 69 -2.68 -15.44 -14.64
N THR A 70 -2.60 -14.19 -14.16
CA THR A 70 -3.63 -13.18 -14.44
C THR A 70 -3.71 -12.88 -15.92
N TRP A 71 -2.57 -12.73 -16.61
CA TRP A 71 -2.52 -12.55 -18.05
C TRP A 71 -3.17 -13.72 -18.79
N GLY A 72 -2.86 -14.95 -18.43
CA GLY A 72 -3.42 -16.17 -19.01
C GLY A 72 -4.93 -16.24 -18.83
N ILE A 73 -5.46 -15.94 -17.65
CA ILE A 73 -6.90 -15.89 -17.37
C ILE A 73 -7.58 -14.84 -18.27
N LEU A 74 -7.04 -13.61 -18.34
CA LEU A 74 -7.59 -12.54 -19.18
C LEU A 74 -7.51 -12.88 -20.67
N HIS A 75 -6.45 -13.56 -21.11
CA HIS A 75 -6.31 -14.01 -22.49
C HIS A 75 -7.38 -15.04 -22.84
N LEU A 76 -7.56 -16.08 -22.02
CA LEU A 76 -8.59 -17.08 -22.19
C LEU A 76 -10.00 -16.48 -22.17
N CYS A 77 -10.30 -15.59 -21.23
CA CYS A 77 -11.56 -14.85 -21.21
C CYS A 77 -11.79 -14.07 -22.52
N GLY A 78 -10.71 -13.43 -23.03
CA GLY A 78 -10.76 -12.66 -24.27
C GLY A 78 -10.98 -13.50 -25.51
N MET A 79 -10.51 -14.74 -25.53
CA MET A 79 -10.78 -15.70 -26.62
C MET A 79 -12.26 -16.12 -26.67
N VAL A 80 -12.93 -16.17 -25.50
CA VAL A 80 -14.36 -16.51 -25.42
C VAL A 80 -15.20 -15.30 -25.80
N HIS A 81 -14.99 -14.15 -25.15
CA HIS A 81 -15.75 -12.92 -25.45
C HIS A 81 -15.04 -11.68 -24.85
N PRO A 82 -14.95 -10.54 -25.59
CA PRO A 82 -14.35 -9.31 -25.09
C PRO A 82 -14.99 -8.78 -23.80
N GLY A 83 -16.31 -8.94 -23.64
CA GLY A 83 -17.02 -8.57 -22.41
C GLY A 83 -16.59 -9.40 -21.19
N LEU A 84 -16.31 -10.69 -21.37
CA LEU A 84 -15.82 -11.55 -20.29
C LEU A 84 -14.42 -11.11 -19.84
N ARG A 85 -13.53 -10.75 -20.79
CA ARG A 85 -12.23 -10.16 -20.47
C ARG A 85 -12.38 -8.86 -19.68
N PHE A 86 -13.31 -7.98 -20.08
CA PHE A 86 -13.58 -6.73 -19.36
C PHE A 86 -14.00 -7.01 -17.91
N VAL A 87 -14.96 -7.92 -17.69
CA VAL A 87 -15.44 -8.28 -16.35
C VAL A 87 -14.31 -8.89 -15.50
N ALA A 88 -13.51 -9.79 -16.08
CA ALA A 88 -12.38 -10.41 -15.40
C ALA A 88 -11.29 -9.38 -15.03
N GLU A 89 -11.01 -8.40 -15.91
CA GLU A 89 -10.05 -7.32 -15.64
C GLU A 89 -10.58 -6.35 -14.57
N ALA A 90 -11.86 -6.01 -14.60
CA ALA A 90 -12.50 -5.19 -13.57
C ALA A 90 -12.51 -5.90 -12.21
N TRP A 91 -12.81 -7.19 -12.18
CA TRP A 91 -12.77 -8.03 -11.00
C TRP A 91 -11.36 -8.12 -10.39
N ALA A 92 -10.35 -8.40 -11.24
CA ALA A 92 -8.97 -8.45 -10.78
C ALA A 92 -8.51 -7.08 -10.25
N SER A 93 -8.90 -5.98 -10.91
CA SER A 93 -8.59 -4.62 -10.46
C SER A 93 -9.22 -4.32 -9.09
N TYR A 94 -10.47 -4.74 -8.86
CA TYR A 94 -11.13 -4.65 -7.57
C TYR A 94 -10.34 -5.38 -6.47
N GLN A 95 -9.90 -6.61 -6.72
CA GLN A 95 -9.16 -7.44 -5.77
C GLN A 95 -7.72 -6.93 -5.48
N ILE A 96 -7.18 -6.07 -6.31
CA ILE A 96 -5.84 -5.48 -6.15
C ILE A 96 -5.88 -4.23 -5.27
N LEU A 97 -6.95 -3.44 -5.35
CA LEU A 97 -7.14 -2.18 -4.64
C LEU A 97 -7.61 -2.43 -3.19
N ALA A 98 -7.30 -1.51 -2.31
CA ALA A 98 -7.64 -1.63 -0.89
C ALA A 98 -8.05 -0.29 -0.24
N ALA A 99 -8.63 0.65 -1.02
CA ALA A 99 -8.98 1.98 -0.51
C ALA A 99 -10.12 1.92 0.54
N CYS A 100 -11.15 1.12 0.26
CA CYS A 100 -12.28 0.95 1.17
C CYS A 100 -11.86 0.24 2.45
N GLU A 101 -11.08 -0.85 2.34
CA GLU A 101 -10.64 -1.62 3.51
C GLU A 101 -9.69 -0.81 4.40
N LEU A 102 -8.74 -0.08 3.81
CA LEU A 102 -7.85 0.81 4.55
C LEU A 102 -8.63 1.86 5.33
N ARG A 103 -9.62 2.51 4.68
CA ARG A 103 -10.54 3.45 5.35
C ARG A 103 -11.30 2.77 6.48
N ARG A 104 -11.89 1.60 6.23
CA ARG A 104 -12.72 0.87 7.20
C ARG A 104 -11.93 0.48 8.44
N GLN A 105 -10.76 -0.13 8.24
CA GLN A 105 -9.89 -0.58 9.33
C GLN A 105 -9.34 0.60 10.14
N SER A 106 -8.93 1.68 9.48
CA SER A 106 -8.41 2.85 10.19
C SER A 106 -9.51 3.57 11.01
N LEU A 107 -10.71 3.75 10.45
CA LEU A 107 -11.83 4.34 11.19
C LEU A 107 -12.34 3.44 12.31
N ALA A 108 -12.18 2.11 12.19
CA ALA A 108 -12.53 1.17 13.25
C ALA A 108 -11.71 1.41 14.53
N VAL A 109 -10.48 1.93 14.43
CA VAL A 109 -9.64 2.30 15.59
C VAL A 109 -10.31 3.40 16.42
N ALA A 110 -10.74 4.49 15.76
CA ALA A 110 -11.44 5.59 16.45
C ALA A 110 -12.79 5.13 17.03
N HIS A 111 -13.50 4.26 16.32
CA HIS A 111 -14.77 3.68 16.80
C HIS A 111 -14.56 2.75 18.00
N ALA A 112 -13.50 1.93 17.99
CA ALA A 112 -13.15 1.08 19.12
C ALA A 112 -12.85 1.92 20.37
N PHE A 113 -12.15 3.06 20.22
CA PHE A 113 -11.93 3.99 21.32
C PHE A 113 -13.24 4.51 21.91
N SER A 114 -14.17 4.95 21.07
CA SER A 114 -15.46 5.51 21.54
C SER A 114 -16.34 4.49 22.28
N LYS A 115 -16.15 3.18 22.03
CA LYS A 115 -16.95 2.09 22.65
C LYS A 115 -16.27 1.44 23.85
N GLY A 116 -14.95 1.25 23.81
CA GLY A 116 -14.22 0.46 24.80
C GLY A 116 -12.92 1.12 25.29
N GLY A 117 -12.75 2.43 25.02
CA GLY A 117 -11.61 3.21 25.47
C GLY A 117 -10.28 2.78 24.86
N LEU A 118 -9.18 3.14 25.52
CA LEU A 118 -7.84 2.95 25.01
C LEU A 118 -7.46 1.46 24.77
N VAL A 119 -7.95 0.55 25.61
CA VAL A 119 -7.66 -0.89 25.46
C VAL A 119 -8.20 -1.41 24.13
N ALA A 120 -9.48 -1.16 23.84
CA ALA A 120 -10.09 -1.58 22.58
C ALA A 120 -9.44 -0.91 21.35
N ALA A 121 -9.02 0.36 21.49
CA ALA A 121 -8.34 1.08 20.42
C ALA A 121 -6.94 0.50 20.14
N ARG A 122 -6.19 0.09 21.18
CA ARG A 122 -4.89 -0.61 21.04
C ARG A 122 -5.03 -1.95 20.32
N GLU A 123 -6.05 -2.73 20.64
CA GLU A 123 -6.35 -3.99 19.95
C GLU A 123 -6.68 -3.73 18.47
N ALA A 124 -7.54 -2.74 18.19
CA ALA A 124 -7.93 -2.40 16.82
C ALA A 124 -6.75 -1.90 15.98
N VAL A 125 -5.91 -1.01 16.52
CA VAL A 125 -4.73 -0.52 15.79
C VAL A 125 -3.68 -1.62 15.61
N GLY A 126 -3.57 -2.56 16.54
CA GLY A 126 -2.69 -3.73 16.45
C GLY A 126 -2.98 -4.64 15.26
N LEU A 127 -4.18 -4.57 14.68
CA LEU A 127 -4.53 -5.32 13.46
C LEU A 127 -3.96 -4.70 12.18
N ILE A 128 -3.53 -3.43 12.24
CA ILE A 128 -3.10 -2.66 11.06
C ILE A 128 -1.68 -2.11 11.16
N VAL A 129 -0.98 -2.32 12.30
CA VAL A 129 0.40 -1.88 12.50
C VAL A 129 1.29 -3.04 12.94
N GLY A 130 2.58 -2.97 12.62
CA GLY A 130 3.56 -3.99 12.99
C GLY A 130 4.32 -3.70 14.31
N ARG A 131 3.98 -2.59 15.02
CA ARG A 131 4.63 -2.21 16.31
C ARG A 131 3.85 -2.73 17.51
N ASP A 132 4.49 -2.72 18.67
CA ASP A 132 3.82 -3.04 19.95
C ASP A 132 2.84 -1.93 20.32
N THR A 133 1.56 -2.27 20.38
CA THR A 133 0.49 -1.29 20.63
C THR A 133 0.11 -1.18 22.10
N SER A 134 0.51 -2.14 22.95
CA SER A 134 0.16 -2.19 24.37
C SER A 134 0.71 -1.00 25.18
N VAL A 135 1.82 -0.42 24.72
CA VAL A 135 2.48 0.72 25.37
C VAL A 135 2.04 2.09 24.87
N LEU A 136 1.21 2.16 23.83
CA LEU A 136 0.78 3.42 23.23
C LEU A 136 -0.27 4.11 24.10
N ASP A 137 -0.12 5.42 24.30
CA ASP A 137 -1.19 6.29 24.80
C ASP A 137 -2.22 6.62 23.71
N GLU A 138 -3.23 7.42 24.02
CA GLU A 138 -4.29 7.77 23.06
C GLU A 138 -3.73 8.47 21.82
N GLN A 139 -2.81 9.42 22.02
CA GLN A 139 -2.16 10.12 20.90
C GLN A 139 -1.29 9.17 20.07
N GLY A 140 -0.62 8.23 20.72
CA GLY A 140 0.20 7.20 20.08
C GLY A 140 -0.63 6.26 19.20
N VAL A 141 -1.82 5.85 19.67
CA VAL A 141 -2.76 5.03 18.88
C VAL A 141 -3.31 5.81 17.68
N ALA A 142 -3.78 7.04 17.88
CA ALA A 142 -4.27 7.89 16.80
C ALA A 142 -3.17 8.16 15.75
N ARG A 143 -1.93 8.43 16.19
CA ARG A 143 -0.75 8.62 15.34
C ARG A 143 -0.44 7.39 14.53
N ALA A 144 -0.43 6.21 15.14
CA ALA A 144 -0.19 4.95 14.45
C ALA A 144 -1.22 4.68 13.35
N ALA A 145 -2.49 4.98 13.60
CA ALA A 145 -3.55 4.86 12.60
C ALA A 145 -3.38 5.85 11.43
N VAL A 146 -3.04 7.13 11.72
CA VAL A 146 -2.78 8.15 10.69
C VAL A 146 -1.56 7.78 9.83
N GLU A 147 -0.47 7.30 10.44
CA GLU A 147 0.73 6.81 9.75
C GLU A 147 0.39 5.67 8.80
N THR A 148 -0.39 4.69 9.27
CA THR A 148 -0.84 3.56 8.45
C THR A 148 -1.65 4.03 7.23
N VAL A 149 -2.58 4.98 7.42
CA VAL A 149 -3.32 5.55 6.28
C VAL A 149 -2.39 6.26 5.31
N ALA A 150 -1.45 7.05 5.81
CA ALA A 150 -0.53 7.83 4.98
C ALA A 150 0.39 6.93 4.14
N GLU A 151 1.00 5.92 4.74
CA GLU A 151 1.88 4.95 4.07
C GLU A 151 1.10 4.12 3.05
N ASN A 152 -0.01 3.51 3.47
CA ASN A 152 -0.81 2.65 2.60
C ASN A 152 -1.65 3.41 1.55
N ALA A 153 -1.78 4.72 1.63
CA ALA A 153 -2.30 5.54 0.53
C ALA A 153 -1.46 5.36 -0.75
N SER A 154 -0.14 5.17 -0.60
CA SER A 154 0.72 4.76 -1.72
C SER A 154 0.54 3.26 -2.03
N ASP A 155 0.92 2.40 -1.09
CA ASP A 155 1.18 0.98 -1.33
C ASP A 155 -0.09 0.16 -1.54
N GLY A 156 -1.19 0.56 -0.92
CA GLY A 156 -2.50 -0.10 -1.02
C GLY A 156 -3.40 0.45 -2.13
N VAL A 157 -3.14 1.67 -2.64
CA VAL A 157 -4.08 2.34 -3.56
C VAL A 157 -3.38 2.97 -4.76
N THR A 158 -2.51 3.97 -4.55
CA THR A 158 -1.95 4.75 -5.69
C THR A 158 -0.98 3.92 -6.52
N ALA A 159 -0.09 3.14 -5.90
CA ALA A 159 0.83 2.27 -6.62
C ALA A 159 0.11 1.14 -7.37
N PRO A 160 -0.87 0.43 -6.78
CA PRO A 160 -1.73 -0.47 -7.55
C PRO A 160 -2.38 0.21 -8.77
N LEU A 161 -2.99 1.39 -8.61
CA LEU A 161 -3.60 2.14 -9.72
C LEU A 161 -2.57 2.48 -10.81
N PHE A 162 -1.36 2.88 -10.43
CA PHE A 162 -0.27 3.16 -11.36
C PHE A 162 0.05 1.94 -12.23
N TYR A 163 0.26 0.76 -11.61
CA TYR A 163 0.58 -0.47 -12.33
C TYR A 163 -0.59 -1.01 -13.15
N LEU A 164 -1.82 -0.89 -12.64
CA LEU A 164 -3.05 -1.20 -13.38
C LEU A 164 -3.17 -0.33 -14.64
N MET A 165 -2.80 0.93 -14.57
CA MET A 165 -2.86 1.83 -15.73
C MET A 165 -1.71 1.60 -16.72
N ILE A 166 -0.56 1.07 -16.31
CA ILE A 166 0.54 0.72 -17.22
C ILE A 166 0.29 -0.61 -17.93
N GLY A 167 0.06 -1.68 -17.20
CA GLY A 167 0.03 -3.05 -17.74
C GLY A 167 -1.26 -3.82 -17.45
N GLY A 168 -2.34 -3.14 -17.04
CA GLY A 168 -3.61 -3.79 -16.68
C GLY A 168 -3.49 -4.65 -15.41
N ALA A 169 -4.48 -5.50 -15.20
CA ALA A 169 -4.53 -6.38 -14.04
C ALA A 169 -3.32 -7.34 -13.90
N PRO A 170 -2.67 -7.83 -14.97
CA PRO A 170 -1.47 -8.64 -14.83
C PRO A 170 -0.33 -7.93 -14.10
N LEU A 171 -0.02 -6.70 -14.46
CA LEU A 171 1.04 -5.92 -13.82
C LEU A 171 0.63 -5.46 -12.41
N GLY A 172 -0.64 -5.09 -12.22
CA GLY A 172 -1.19 -4.79 -10.90
C GLY A 172 -1.11 -5.98 -9.93
N MET A 173 -1.37 -7.21 -10.41
CA MET A 173 -1.29 -8.43 -9.59
C MET A 173 0.16 -8.80 -9.28
N ALA A 174 1.09 -8.60 -10.23
CA ALA A 174 2.52 -8.76 -9.97
C ALA A 174 3.01 -7.77 -8.91
N TYR A 175 2.62 -6.49 -9.00
CA TYR A 175 2.89 -5.50 -7.95
C TYR A 175 2.32 -5.92 -6.60
N LYS A 176 1.06 -6.38 -6.55
CA LYS A 176 0.42 -6.84 -5.30
C LYS A 176 1.20 -8.00 -4.67
N ALA A 177 1.75 -8.89 -5.48
CA ALA A 177 2.60 -9.99 -5.00
C ALA A 177 3.93 -9.47 -4.41
N VAL A 178 4.57 -8.45 -5.02
CA VAL A 178 5.77 -7.81 -4.46
C VAL A 178 5.47 -7.20 -3.09
N ASN A 179 4.41 -6.40 -2.99
CA ASN A 179 4.01 -5.75 -1.75
C ASN A 179 3.62 -6.77 -0.66
N THR A 180 2.96 -7.88 -1.03
CA THR A 180 2.65 -8.98 -0.09
C THR A 180 3.91 -9.70 0.39
N LEU A 181 4.89 -9.88 -0.49
CA LEU A 181 6.20 -10.47 -0.11
C LEU A 181 6.91 -9.60 0.92
N ASP A 182 7.02 -8.29 0.67
CA ASP A 182 7.66 -7.39 1.63
C ASP A 182 6.96 -7.42 2.98
N SER A 183 5.63 -7.32 2.98
CA SER A 183 4.81 -7.36 4.19
C SER A 183 4.96 -8.66 4.99
N MET A 184 5.29 -9.80 4.35
CA MET A 184 5.41 -11.10 5.01
C MET A 184 6.86 -11.46 5.39
N VAL A 185 7.82 -11.12 4.55
CA VAL A 185 9.21 -11.56 4.72
C VAL A 185 10.25 -10.44 4.68
N GLY A 186 9.87 -9.18 4.43
CA GLY A 186 10.77 -8.03 4.34
C GLY A 186 11.32 -7.52 5.68
N TYR A 187 10.97 -8.16 6.80
CA TYR A 187 11.39 -7.74 8.14
C TYR A 187 12.89 -7.87 8.38
N LYS A 188 13.48 -6.89 9.08
CA LYS A 188 14.90 -6.87 9.49
C LYS A 188 15.12 -7.60 10.84
N ASN A 189 14.64 -8.83 10.95
CA ASN A 189 14.87 -9.72 12.08
C ASN A 189 15.79 -10.89 11.69
N GLU A 190 16.26 -11.67 12.65
CA GLU A 190 17.17 -12.80 12.42
C GLU A 190 16.66 -13.81 11.38
N ARG A 191 15.34 -14.04 11.34
CA ARG A 191 14.73 -14.97 10.41
C ARG A 191 14.77 -14.49 8.96
N TYR A 192 14.57 -13.18 8.73
CA TYR A 192 14.30 -12.62 7.42
C TYR A 192 15.37 -11.67 6.88
N ILE A 193 16.37 -11.29 7.68
CA ILE A 193 17.41 -10.32 7.28
C ILE A 193 18.12 -10.73 5.97
N ASP A 194 18.35 -12.01 5.77
CA ASP A 194 18.91 -12.55 4.53
C ASP A 194 17.83 -12.97 3.54
N PHE A 195 16.85 -13.75 3.96
CA PHE A 195 15.81 -14.30 3.08
C PHE A 195 14.92 -13.20 2.48
N GLY A 196 14.49 -12.24 3.26
CA GLY A 196 13.60 -11.15 2.83
C GLY A 196 14.30 -10.00 2.11
N CYS A 197 15.63 -9.96 2.11
CA CYS A 197 16.40 -8.85 1.57
C CYS A 197 16.04 -8.50 0.10
N ALA A 198 15.85 -9.52 -0.75
CA ALA A 198 15.48 -9.33 -2.15
C ALA A 198 14.04 -8.77 -2.29
N SER A 199 13.11 -9.28 -1.48
CA SER A 199 11.71 -8.82 -1.47
C SER A 199 11.60 -7.36 -1.04
N ALA A 200 12.28 -6.97 0.06
CA ALA A 200 12.29 -5.60 0.54
C ALA A 200 12.90 -4.61 -0.48
N ARG A 201 14.02 -5.00 -1.13
CA ARG A 201 14.64 -4.16 -2.16
C ARG A 201 13.80 -4.04 -3.43
N LEU A 202 13.11 -5.10 -3.80
CA LEU A 202 12.21 -5.09 -4.96
C LEU A 202 11.01 -4.19 -4.69
N ASP A 203 10.41 -4.28 -3.48
CA ASP A 203 9.33 -3.40 -3.05
C ASP A 203 9.77 -1.94 -3.02
N ASP A 204 10.95 -1.64 -2.44
CA ASP A 204 11.53 -0.30 -2.47
C ASP A 204 11.69 0.25 -3.90
N ALA A 205 12.10 -0.59 -4.84
CA ALA A 205 12.32 -0.20 -6.23
C ALA A 205 10.99 0.04 -6.98
N VAL A 206 10.01 -0.85 -6.85
CA VAL A 206 8.72 -0.70 -7.55
C VAL A 206 7.88 0.43 -6.95
N ASN A 207 8.02 0.74 -5.68
CA ASN A 207 7.34 1.85 -5.04
C ASN A 207 8.05 3.21 -5.22
N TRP A 208 9.25 3.24 -5.83
CA TRP A 208 10.03 4.47 -5.92
C TRP A 208 9.30 5.60 -6.70
N ILE A 209 8.71 5.31 -7.84
CA ILE A 209 7.91 6.28 -8.62
C ILE A 209 6.54 6.49 -7.98
N PRO A 210 5.74 5.43 -7.71
CA PRO A 210 4.39 5.59 -7.18
C PRO A 210 4.31 6.40 -5.89
N SER A 211 5.22 6.19 -4.93
CA SER A 211 5.19 6.89 -3.65
C SER A 211 5.36 8.41 -3.80
N ARG A 212 6.19 8.84 -4.75
CA ARG A 212 6.40 10.27 -5.05
C ARG A 212 5.19 10.87 -5.73
N LEU A 213 4.62 10.16 -6.69
CA LEU A 213 3.37 10.56 -7.35
C LEU A 213 2.23 10.64 -6.33
N SER A 214 2.13 9.64 -5.43
CA SER A 214 1.13 9.65 -4.36
C SER A 214 1.24 10.89 -3.47
N ALA A 215 2.46 11.23 -3.02
CA ALA A 215 2.69 12.41 -2.21
C ALA A 215 2.31 13.72 -2.97
N LEU A 216 2.67 13.83 -4.24
CA LEU A 216 2.30 14.99 -5.06
C LEU A 216 0.79 15.11 -5.28
N LEU A 217 0.11 13.97 -5.50
CA LEU A 217 -1.34 13.93 -5.61
C LEU A 217 -2.01 14.32 -4.30
N MET A 218 -1.52 13.82 -3.15
CA MET A 218 -2.00 14.23 -1.83
C MET A 218 -1.87 15.74 -1.63
N ILE A 219 -0.71 16.33 -1.98
CA ILE A 219 -0.50 17.79 -1.89
C ILE A 219 -1.49 18.53 -2.79
N ALA A 220 -1.68 18.06 -4.02
CA ALA A 220 -2.56 18.72 -5.00
C ALA A 220 -4.04 18.72 -4.59
N VAL A 221 -4.51 17.67 -3.89
CA VAL A 221 -5.90 17.58 -3.47
C VAL A 221 -6.17 18.20 -2.09
N CYS A 222 -5.16 18.62 -1.33
CA CYS A 222 -5.35 19.28 -0.03
C CYS A 222 -6.40 20.40 -0.05
N PRO A 223 -6.40 21.34 -1.02
CA PRO A 223 -7.39 22.40 -1.05
C PRO A 223 -8.82 21.87 -1.23
N ILE A 224 -9.01 20.78 -1.97
CA ILE A 224 -10.31 20.17 -2.24
C ILE A 224 -10.92 19.58 -0.96
N VAL A 225 -10.08 19.06 -0.06
CA VAL A 225 -10.51 18.44 1.20
C VAL A 225 -10.36 19.38 2.41
N GLY A 226 -10.05 20.66 2.18
CA GLY A 226 -9.93 21.68 3.24
C GLY A 226 -8.69 21.52 4.12
N LEU A 227 -7.57 21.03 3.55
CA LEU A 227 -6.30 20.83 4.24
C LEU A 227 -5.20 21.78 3.71
N ASP A 228 -4.09 21.90 4.46
CA ASP A 228 -3.01 22.84 4.14
C ASP A 228 -2.06 22.27 3.07
N ALA A 229 -2.24 22.66 1.81
CA ALA A 229 -1.37 22.30 0.70
C ALA A 229 0.05 22.89 0.84
N ARG A 230 0.17 24.10 1.42
CA ARG A 230 1.50 24.74 1.59
C ARG A 230 2.30 24.05 2.68
N GLY A 231 1.66 23.71 3.79
CA GLY A 231 2.23 22.89 4.86
C GLY A 231 2.64 21.50 4.33
N ALA A 232 1.76 20.82 3.60
CA ALA A 232 2.03 19.54 2.96
C ALA A 232 3.27 19.61 2.05
N ALA A 233 3.35 20.57 1.15
CA ALA A 233 4.49 20.76 0.25
C ALA A 233 5.79 21.11 0.97
N ARG A 234 5.71 21.94 2.02
CA ARG A 234 6.87 22.35 2.83
C ARG A 234 7.46 21.17 3.58
N ILE A 235 6.61 20.42 4.30
CA ILE A 235 7.06 19.28 5.10
C ILE A 235 7.54 18.15 4.19
N TRP A 236 6.84 17.87 3.09
CA TRP A 236 7.30 16.89 2.11
C TRP A 236 8.69 17.19 1.58
N ARG A 237 8.98 18.43 1.17
CA ARG A 237 10.33 18.82 0.70
C ARG A 237 11.41 18.62 1.75
N ARG A 238 11.10 18.91 3.03
CA ARG A 238 12.04 18.83 4.14
C ARG A 238 12.25 17.39 4.63
N ASP A 239 11.16 16.60 4.79
CA ASP A 239 11.17 15.37 5.57
C ASP A 239 11.01 14.08 4.74
N ARG A 240 10.74 14.15 3.46
CA ARG A 240 10.48 12.99 2.57
C ARG A 240 11.58 11.92 2.54
N ARG A 241 12.72 12.14 3.17
CA ARG A 241 13.84 11.20 3.28
C ARG A 241 14.12 10.77 4.72
N ARG A 242 13.26 11.14 5.66
CA ARG A 242 13.42 10.85 7.08
C ARG A 242 12.75 9.53 7.48
N HIS A 243 12.97 8.47 6.73
CA HIS A 243 12.49 7.13 7.04
C HIS A 243 13.50 6.09 6.53
N ALA A 244 13.47 4.88 7.16
CA ALA A 244 14.34 3.77 6.76
C ALA A 244 13.96 3.21 5.36
N SER A 245 12.68 3.22 4.99
CA SER A 245 12.22 3.00 3.62
C SER A 245 12.36 4.31 2.83
N PRO A 246 12.82 4.28 1.58
CA PRO A 246 12.92 5.46 0.72
C PRO A 246 11.54 5.97 0.26
N ASN A 247 10.47 5.23 0.55
CA ASN A 247 9.11 5.43 0.03
C ASN A 247 8.13 5.90 1.10
N ALA A 248 8.10 5.33 2.30
CA ALA A 248 7.13 5.61 3.35
C ALA A 248 7.07 7.10 3.72
N ALA A 249 8.22 7.76 3.92
CA ALA A 249 8.26 9.17 4.25
C ALA A 249 7.70 10.10 3.15
N GLN A 250 7.50 9.64 1.92
CA GLN A 250 6.94 10.47 0.86
C GLN A 250 5.50 10.88 1.23
N THR A 251 4.65 9.92 1.47
CA THR A 251 3.23 10.14 1.80
C THR A 251 3.02 10.54 3.25
N GLU A 252 3.80 9.98 4.19
CA GLU A 252 3.75 10.38 5.59
C GLU A 252 4.06 11.87 5.78
N SER A 253 5.10 12.38 5.12
CA SER A 253 5.47 13.80 5.23
C SER A 253 4.46 14.74 4.58
N ALA A 254 3.86 14.35 3.45
CA ALA A 254 2.77 15.10 2.84
C ALA A 254 1.55 15.15 3.75
N CYS A 255 1.16 14.01 4.35
CA CYS A 255 0.06 13.91 5.30
C CYS A 255 0.32 14.70 6.59
N ALA A 256 1.52 14.56 7.17
CA ALA A 256 1.93 15.30 8.36
C ALA A 256 1.82 16.81 8.15
N GLY A 257 2.33 17.31 7.01
CA GLY A 257 2.24 18.73 6.68
C GLY A 257 0.84 19.20 6.38
N ALA A 258 0.01 18.38 5.70
CA ALA A 258 -1.39 18.68 5.42
C ALA A 258 -2.24 18.83 6.67
N LEU A 259 -1.94 18.03 7.70
CA LEU A 259 -2.69 17.98 8.97
C LEU A 259 -2.06 18.84 10.08
N GLY A 260 -0.84 19.36 9.89
CA GLY A 260 -0.10 20.09 10.93
C GLY A 260 0.33 19.20 12.11
N LEU A 261 0.68 17.94 11.82
CA LEU A 261 1.00 16.93 12.81
C LEU A 261 2.48 16.53 12.77
N ARG A 262 2.95 16.00 13.90
CA ARG A 262 4.22 15.29 13.98
C ARG A 262 3.94 13.79 14.03
N LEU A 263 4.43 13.07 13.02
CA LEU A 263 4.32 11.63 12.84
C LEU A 263 5.69 10.95 13.04
N ALA A 264 5.72 9.62 12.96
CA ALA A 264 6.89 8.77 13.19
C ALA A 264 7.50 9.00 14.59
N GLY A 265 8.84 8.87 14.73
CA GLY A 265 9.54 8.92 16.01
C GLY A 265 9.77 7.53 16.59
N PRO A 266 10.38 7.46 17.80
CA PRO A 266 10.70 6.20 18.47
C PRO A 266 9.47 5.30 18.65
N ALA A 267 9.62 3.99 18.39
CA ALA A 267 8.54 3.02 18.56
C ALA A 267 9.08 1.68 19.07
N VAL A 268 8.24 0.94 19.81
CA VAL A 268 8.61 -0.38 20.32
C VAL A 268 8.23 -1.46 19.31
N TYR A 269 9.19 -2.33 18.99
CA TYR A 269 9.02 -3.49 18.14
C TYR A 269 9.57 -4.72 18.84
N PHE A 270 8.74 -5.74 19.03
CA PHE A 270 9.16 -6.97 19.73
C PHE A 270 9.82 -6.69 21.07
N GLY A 271 9.28 -5.76 21.86
CA GLY A 271 9.79 -5.35 23.16
C GLY A 271 11.06 -4.49 23.12
N LYS A 272 11.57 -4.11 21.95
CA LYS A 272 12.77 -3.27 21.80
C LYS A 272 12.41 -1.89 21.27
N LEU A 273 12.92 -0.84 21.91
CA LEU A 273 12.80 0.53 21.42
C LEU A 273 13.67 0.70 20.16
N VAL A 274 13.04 1.14 19.08
CA VAL A 274 13.71 1.48 17.82
C VAL A 274 13.62 2.98 17.62
N GLU A 275 14.76 3.64 17.62
CA GLU A 275 14.86 5.07 17.33
C GLU A 275 14.57 5.34 15.86
N LYS A 276 13.66 6.27 15.61
CA LYS A 276 13.29 6.74 14.27
C LYS A 276 13.21 8.27 14.29
N PRO A 277 13.61 8.94 13.21
CA PRO A 277 13.39 10.38 13.08
C PRO A 277 11.90 10.70 13.05
N THR A 278 11.54 11.87 13.57
CA THR A 278 10.18 12.39 13.45
C THR A 278 9.96 13.06 12.10
N ILE A 279 8.71 13.04 11.63
CA ILE A 279 8.25 13.61 10.36
C ILE A 279 7.18 14.66 10.66
N GLY A 280 7.32 15.86 10.11
CA GLY A 280 6.39 16.96 10.33
C GLY A 280 6.68 17.79 11.57
N ASP A 281 5.85 18.78 11.80
CA ASP A 281 5.89 19.69 12.92
C ASP A 281 4.67 19.47 13.82
N ALA A 282 4.84 19.54 15.15
CA ALA A 282 3.73 19.48 16.10
C ALA A 282 3.05 20.88 16.19
N SER A 283 2.40 21.31 15.12
CA SER A 283 1.67 22.58 15.11
C SER A 283 0.42 22.53 15.99
N ARG A 284 -0.07 21.33 16.25
CA ARG A 284 -1.15 21.00 17.19
C ARG A 284 -1.00 19.55 17.67
N GLU A 285 -1.74 19.20 18.69
CA GLU A 285 -1.86 17.81 19.12
C GLU A 285 -2.71 16.99 18.15
N ILE A 286 -2.40 15.69 18.07
CA ILE A 286 -3.17 14.75 17.28
C ILE A 286 -4.47 14.39 17.98
N GLU A 287 -5.54 14.28 17.22
CA GLU A 287 -6.88 13.92 17.68
C GLU A 287 -7.40 12.69 16.95
N TRP A 288 -8.39 12.00 17.51
CA TRP A 288 -9.08 10.88 16.85
C TRP A 288 -9.69 11.26 15.49
N GLY A 289 -10.13 12.51 15.34
CA GLY A 289 -10.65 13.06 14.09
C GLY A 289 -9.63 13.11 12.95
N ASP A 290 -8.33 13.05 13.25
CA ASP A 290 -7.27 13.07 12.24
C ASP A 290 -7.22 11.80 11.42
N ILE A 291 -7.66 10.67 11.96
CA ILE A 291 -7.82 9.43 11.20
C ILE A 291 -8.82 9.65 10.05
N ALA A 292 -9.94 10.31 10.32
CA ALA A 292 -10.93 10.63 9.29
C ALA A 292 -10.42 11.69 8.29
N ARG A 293 -9.62 12.65 8.75
CA ARG A 293 -8.99 13.67 7.87
C ARG A 293 -7.97 13.02 6.93
N ALA A 294 -7.12 12.12 7.47
CA ALA A 294 -6.14 11.36 6.67
C ALA A 294 -6.83 10.42 5.66
N THR A 295 -7.89 9.73 6.05
CA THR A 295 -8.65 8.87 5.11
C THR A 295 -9.34 9.67 4.01
N ARG A 296 -9.85 10.87 4.30
CA ARG A 296 -10.40 11.77 3.25
C ARG A 296 -9.32 12.22 2.28
N LEU A 297 -8.13 12.57 2.77
CA LEU A 297 -6.99 12.95 1.95
C LEU A 297 -6.57 11.79 1.03
N MET A 298 -6.45 10.59 1.58
CA MET A 298 -6.13 9.37 0.84
C MET A 298 -7.17 9.10 -0.27
N LEU A 299 -8.47 9.16 0.04
CA LEU A 299 -9.53 8.91 -0.95
C LEU A 299 -9.54 9.97 -2.06
N ALA A 300 -9.37 11.25 -1.72
CA ALA A 300 -9.28 12.31 -2.73
C ALA A 300 -8.04 12.12 -3.63
N ALA A 301 -6.89 11.75 -3.05
CA ALA A 301 -5.68 11.47 -3.81
C ALA A 301 -5.84 10.23 -4.71
N SER A 302 -6.54 9.20 -4.27
CA SER A 302 -6.77 7.99 -5.09
C SER A 302 -7.73 8.25 -6.27
N VAL A 303 -8.76 9.06 -6.08
CA VAL A 303 -9.62 9.50 -7.20
C VAL A 303 -8.82 10.35 -8.19
N CYS A 304 -8.00 11.28 -7.71
CA CYS A 304 -7.12 12.07 -8.54
C CYS A 304 -6.11 11.18 -9.30
N ALA A 305 -5.55 10.16 -8.65
CA ALA A 305 -4.65 9.18 -9.26
C ALA A 305 -5.35 8.42 -10.40
N LEU A 306 -6.57 7.95 -10.20
CA LEU A 306 -7.36 7.27 -11.24
C LEU A 306 -7.53 8.16 -12.48
N VAL A 307 -7.87 9.43 -12.28
CA VAL A 307 -8.06 10.41 -13.37
C VAL A 307 -6.74 10.69 -14.09
N VAL A 308 -5.68 11.02 -13.34
CA VAL A 308 -4.37 11.40 -13.91
C VAL A 308 -3.74 10.23 -14.65
N PHE A 309 -3.69 9.04 -14.04
CA PHE A 309 -3.09 7.87 -14.68
C PHE A 309 -3.94 7.34 -15.83
N GLY A 310 -5.27 7.43 -15.71
CA GLY A 310 -6.20 7.12 -16.81
C GLY A 310 -6.02 8.04 -18.01
N ALA A 311 -5.91 9.36 -17.79
CA ALA A 311 -5.64 10.35 -18.82
C ALA A 311 -4.28 10.12 -19.50
N ALA A 312 -3.23 9.85 -18.69
CA ALA A 312 -1.90 9.54 -19.21
C ALA A 312 -1.93 8.29 -20.12
N ARG A 313 -2.59 7.21 -19.68
CA ARG A 313 -2.77 6.01 -20.49
C ARG A 313 -3.54 6.31 -21.78
N ALA A 314 -4.62 7.08 -21.70
CA ALA A 314 -5.41 7.45 -22.89
C ALA A 314 -4.56 8.22 -23.90
N ALA A 315 -3.75 9.18 -23.44
CA ALA A 315 -2.84 9.94 -24.29
C ALA A 315 -1.81 9.04 -24.99
N VAL A 316 -1.23 8.08 -24.27
CA VAL A 316 -0.26 7.12 -24.85
C VAL A 316 -0.94 6.24 -25.91
N VAL A 317 -2.15 5.71 -25.64
CA VAL A 317 -2.88 4.86 -26.59
C VAL A 317 -3.23 5.64 -27.87
N LEU A 318 -3.67 6.89 -27.73
CA LEU A 318 -3.98 7.76 -28.87
C LEU A 318 -2.73 8.09 -29.69
N ALA A 319 -1.60 8.39 -29.03
CA ALA A 319 -0.35 8.69 -29.72
C ALA A 319 0.18 7.47 -30.52
N VAL A 320 0.15 6.28 -29.92
CA VAL A 320 0.55 5.04 -30.61
C VAL A 320 -0.40 4.70 -31.75
N GLY A 321 -1.72 4.84 -31.55
CA GLY A 321 -2.71 4.61 -32.62
C GLY A 321 -2.65 5.62 -33.77
N ALA A 322 -2.11 6.83 -33.54
CA ALA A 322 -1.91 7.83 -34.59
C ALA A 322 -0.62 7.60 -35.40
N MET A 323 0.31 6.76 -34.90
CA MET A 323 1.57 6.42 -35.57
C MET A 323 1.52 5.09 -36.32
N ALA A 324 0.49 4.26 -36.08
CA ALA A 324 0.26 2.98 -36.71
C ALA A 324 -0.72 3.12 -37.92
#